data_cd6574c7a815b1b911c4afe2328ce3b6
#
_entry.id   cd6574c7a815b1b911c4afe2328ce3b6
#
_cell.length_a   1.000
_cell.length_b   1.000
_cell.length_c   1.000
_cell.angle_alpha   90.00
_cell.angle_beta   90.00
_cell.angle_gamma   90.00
#
_symmetry.space_group_name_H-M   'P 1'
#
loop_
_entity.id
_entity.type
_entity.pdbx_description
1 polymer ?
#
loop_
_entity_poly.entity_id
_entity_poly.type
_entity_poly.pdbx_seq_one_letter_code
_entity_poly.pdbx_strand_id
1 'polypeptide(L)'
;HSNTYNQLLKATLGSNFEYMFVQAGNVQNRGLELSLGFDKKFGNFNYSTTFTATTNKNKIIQLARDVLNPVTNTLIDLTDIQVGRFRLREGGEIGTVYANEWLKRDGDNYIDYQPGQALTTETTSPYKLGSVNPKWNLGWQHGFSYKGFNLNLLFTARIGGIVISKTQAMLD
;
A
#
# COMPACT_ATOMS: atom_id res chain seq x y z
N HIS A 1 17.37 5.34 4.98
CA HIS A 1 16.67 6.03 6.07
C HIS A 1 15.77 5.02 6.79
N SER A 2 15.92 4.91 8.11
CA SER A 2 15.00 4.14 8.95
C SER A 2 13.98 5.10 9.55
N ASN A 3 12.71 4.84 9.37
CA ASN A 3 11.65 5.62 9.98
C ASN A 3 11.01 4.78 11.08
N THR A 4 10.82 5.39 12.23
CA THR A 4 10.11 4.78 13.36
C THR A 4 8.66 5.21 13.31
N TYR A 5 7.73 4.27 13.39
CA TYR A 5 6.30 4.54 13.38
C TYR A 5 5.71 4.28 14.76
N ASN A 6 4.85 5.19 15.20
CA ASN A 6 4.01 4.98 16.38
C ASN A 6 2.70 4.32 15.94
N GLN A 7 2.35 3.23 16.56
CA GLN A 7 1.10 2.52 16.29
C GLN A 7 0.24 2.45 17.54
N LEU A 8 -1.07 2.61 17.32
CA LEU A 8 -2.08 2.38 18.33
C LEU A 8 -2.42 0.89 18.37
N LEU A 9 -2.14 0.21 19.46
CA LEU A 9 -2.54 -1.17 19.68
C LEU A 9 -3.76 -1.22 20.60
N LYS A 10 -4.71 -2.08 20.27
CA LYS A 10 -5.83 -2.36 21.13
C LYS A 10 -5.30 -3.09 22.38
N ALA A 11 -5.58 -2.54 23.56
CA ALA A 11 -5.20 -3.19 24.81
C ALA A 11 -5.99 -4.48 25.01
N THR A 12 -5.31 -5.53 25.44
CA THR A 12 -5.97 -6.81 25.77
C THR A 12 -6.77 -6.69 27.06
N LEU A 13 -7.81 -7.54 27.19
CA LEU A 13 -8.71 -7.64 28.34
C LEU A 13 -7.97 -7.54 29.70
N GLY A 14 -8.39 -6.60 30.54
CA GLY A 14 -7.88 -6.43 31.90
C GLY A 14 -7.15 -5.11 32.17
N SER A 15 -6.89 -4.25 31.17
CA SER A 15 -6.40 -2.89 31.40
C SER A 15 -7.56 -1.89 31.37
N ASN A 16 -7.45 -0.82 32.16
CA ASN A 16 -8.41 0.29 32.12
C ASN A 16 -8.25 1.17 30.86
N PHE A 17 -7.34 0.82 29.95
CA PHE A 17 -7.05 1.52 28.72
C PHE A 17 -7.51 0.70 27.53
N GLU A 18 -8.23 1.32 26.60
CA GLU A 18 -8.71 0.69 25.39
C GLU A 18 -7.62 0.57 24.32
N TYR A 19 -6.65 1.49 24.35
CA TYR A 19 -5.55 1.58 23.37
C TYR A 19 -4.24 1.94 24.04
N MET A 20 -3.15 1.46 23.47
CA MET A 20 -1.79 1.75 23.87
C MET A 20 -0.98 2.22 22.65
N PHE A 21 -0.23 3.32 22.81
CA PHE A 21 0.74 3.75 21.79
C PHE A 21 2.03 2.96 21.94
N VAL A 22 2.44 2.33 20.86
CA VAL A 22 3.69 1.57 20.81
C VAL A 22 4.53 2.08 19.65
N GLN A 23 5.83 2.23 19.88
CA GLN A 23 6.78 2.51 18.82
C GLN A 23 6.96 1.24 17.98
N ALA A 24 6.37 1.27 16.78
CA ALA A 24 6.23 0.08 15.95
C ALA A 24 7.35 -0.06 14.89
N GLY A 25 8.61 -0.05 15.34
CA GLY A 25 9.67 -0.68 14.59
C GLY A 25 10.43 0.16 13.58
N ASN A 26 11.22 -0.53 12.80
CA ASN A 26 12.17 0.01 11.83
C ASN A 26 11.74 -0.38 10.41
N VAL A 27 11.61 0.61 9.54
CA VAL A 27 11.22 0.40 8.13
C VAL A 27 12.28 1.00 7.22
N GLN A 28 12.74 0.20 6.29
CA GLN A 28 13.69 0.61 5.27
C GLN A 28 12.92 0.97 4.00
N ASN A 29 13.22 2.15 3.43
CA ASN A 29 12.76 2.56 2.11
C ASN A 29 13.95 2.61 1.14
N ARG A 30 13.77 2.04 -0.04
CA ARG A 30 14.73 2.09 -1.14
C ARG A 30 13.99 2.40 -2.42
N GLY A 31 14.50 3.36 -3.18
CA GLY A 31 13.86 3.78 -4.41
C GLY A 31 14.85 4.35 -5.41
N LEU A 32 14.34 4.58 -6.60
CA LEU A 32 15.02 5.28 -7.67
C LEU A 32 14.08 6.38 -8.16
N GLU A 33 14.66 7.55 -8.40
CA GLU A 33 13.99 8.68 -9.02
C GLU A 33 14.77 9.09 -10.25
N LEU A 34 14.09 9.20 -11.37
CA LEU A 34 14.64 9.62 -12.66
C LEU A 34 13.83 10.81 -13.16
N SER A 35 14.53 11.86 -13.61
CA SER A 35 13.92 12.98 -14.32
C SER A 35 14.76 13.31 -15.55
N LEU A 36 14.11 13.32 -16.70
CA LEU A 36 14.71 13.66 -17.99
C LEU A 36 13.94 14.81 -18.59
N GLY A 37 14.62 15.92 -18.83
CA GLY A 37 14.05 17.11 -19.44
C GLY A 37 14.68 17.39 -20.81
N PHE A 38 13.86 17.87 -21.72
CA PHE A 38 14.30 18.38 -23.01
C PHE A 38 13.54 19.67 -23.30
N ASP A 39 14.27 20.70 -23.72
CA ASP A 39 13.73 21.99 -24.12
C ASP A 39 14.40 22.44 -25.43
N LYS A 40 13.59 22.87 -26.40
CA LYS A 40 14.11 23.39 -27.68
C LYS A 40 13.20 24.43 -28.29
N LYS A 41 13.81 25.47 -28.79
CA LYS A 41 13.18 26.54 -29.55
C LYS A 41 13.44 26.38 -31.04
N PHE A 42 12.35 26.41 -31.81
CA PHE A 42 12.37 26.36 -33.28
C PHE A 42 11.70 27.64 -33.83
N GLY A 43 12.47 28.69 -34.01
CA GLY A 43 11.92 30.00 -34.41
C GLY A 43 10.93 30.54 -33.36
N ASN A 44 9.65 30.64 -33.76
CA ASN A 44 8.57 31.10 -32.87
C ASN A 44 7.89 29.95 -32.09
N PHE A 45 8.32 28.70 -32.29
CA PHE A 45 7.78 27.52 -31.61
C PHE A 45 8.76 27.06 -30.55
N ASN A 46 8.28 26.95 -29.33
CA ASN A 46 9.00 26.32 -28.20
C ASN A 46 8.34 24.99 -27.86
N TYR A 47 9.18 23.99 -27.68
CA TYR A 47 8.78 22.70 -27.16
C TYR A 47 9.61 22.35 -25.95
N SER A 48 8.94 22.02 -24.87
CA SER A 48 9.55 21.44 -23.64
C SER A 48 8.91 20.13 -23.29
N THR A 49 9.68 19.20 -22.79
CA THR A 49 9.15 17.96 -22.26
C THR A 49 9.96 17.49 -21.07
N THR A 50 9.28 16.94 -20.07
CA THR A 50 9.92 16.35 -18.90
C THR A 50 9.28 15.00 -18.63
N PHE A 51 10.10 13.98 -18.59
CA PHE A 51 9.71 12.63 -18.17
C PHE A 51 10.24 12.37 -16.77
N THR A 52 9.37 11.88 -15.88
CA THR A 52 9.73 11.47 -14.52
C THR A 52 9.33 10.02 -14.27
N ALA A 53 10.18 9.28 -13.60
CA ALA A 53 9.88 7.92 -13.19
C ALA A 53 10.39 7.72 -11.76
N THR A 54 9.51 7.30 -10.86
CA THR A 54 9.86 7.02 -9.47
C THR A 54 9.42 5.63 -9.07
N THR A 55 10.27 4.94 -8.36
CA THR A 55 9.95 3.67 -7.70
C THR A 55 10.40 3.72 -6.26
N ASN A 56 9.60 3.18 -5.37
CA ASN A 56 9.96 3.02 -3.96
C ASN A 56 9.51 1.65 -3.46
N LYS A 57 10.41 0.95 -2.80
CA LYS A 57 10.13 -0.30 -2.11
C LYS A 57 10.41 -0.12 -0.63
N ASN A 58 9.40 -0.29 0.19
CA ASN A 58 9.57 -0.32 1.63
C ASN A 58 9.68 -1.77 2.13
N LYS A 59 10.38 -1.95 3.23
CA LYS A 59 10.51 -3.23 3.91
C LYS A 59 10.50 -3.01 5.42
N ILE A 60 9.64 -3.70 6.11
CA ILE A 60 9.62 -3.73 7.57
C ILE A 60 10.79 -4.60 8.03
N ILE A 61 11.80 -3.99 8.64
CA ILE A 61 13.00 -4.69 9.13
C ILE A 61 12.70 -5.34 10.47
N GLN A 62 12.03 -4.59 11.34
CA GLN A 62 11.72 -5.00 12.70
C GLN A 62 10.46 -4.29 13.14
N LEU A 63 9.57 -5.00 13.81
CA LEU A 63 8.46 -4.43 14.57
C LEU A 63 8.89 -4.19 16.02
N ALA A 64 7.94 -3.81 16.88
CA ALA A 64 8.25 -3.49 18.27
C ALA A 64 8.74 -4.73 19.03
N ARG A 65 9.79 -4.55 19.80
CA ARG A 65 10.37 -5.54 20.70
C ARG A 65 10.20 -5.08 22.15
N ASP A 66 10.23 -6.02 23.07
CA ASP A 66 10.21 -5.76 24.50
C ASP A 66 9.02 -4.86 24.94
N VAL A 67 7.87 -5.05 24.30
CA VAL A 67 6.65 -4.31 24.66
C VAL A 67 6.10 -4.87 25.95
N LEU A 68 6.06 -4.06 27.00
CA LEU A 68 5.49 -4.48 28.27
C LEU A 68 3.98 -4.68 28.11
N ASN A 69 3.52 -5.91 28.35
CA ASN A 69 2.09 -6.20 28.49
C ASN A 69 1.65 -5.77 29.91
N PRO A 70 0.80 -4.75 30.03
CA PRO A 70 0.43 -4.21 31.35
C PRO A 70 -0.44 -5.17 32.18
N VAL A 71 -1.01 -6.21 31.56
CA VAL A 71 -1.86 -7.19 32.22
C VAL A 71 -1.03 -8.33 32.82
N THR A 72 -0.11 -8.87 32.03
CA THR A 72 0.69 -10.03 32.45
C THR A 72 2.05 -9.62 33.04
N ASN A 73 2.40 -8.34 32.95
CA ASN A 73 3.70 -7.77 33.32
C ASN A 73 4.89 -8.51 32.66
N THR A 74 4.66 -9.03 31.45
CA THR A 74 5.65 -9.72 30.63
C THR A 74 6.01 -8.90 29.41
N LEU A 75 7.25 -9.04 28.93
CA LEU A 75 7.68 -8.46 27.66
C LEU A 75 7.23 -9.35 26.51
N ILE A 76 6.67 -8.73 25.49
CA ILE A 76 6.23 -9.39 24.26
C ILE A 76 6.88 -8.76 23.03
N ASP A 77 7.18 -9.59 22.06
CA ASP A 77 7.67 -9.15 20.75
C ASP A 77 6.52 -9.14 19.75
N LEU A 78 6.37 -8.00 19.08
CA LEU A 78 5.37 -7.86 18.02
C LEU A 78 6.05 -8.11 16.68
N THR A 79 5.82 -9.28 16.10
CA THR A 79 6.40 -9.68 14.80
C THR A 79 5.38 -9.64 13.67
N ASP A 80 4.11 -9.57 14.01
CA ASP A 80 2.98 -9.60 13.08
C ASP A 80 1.78 -8.86 13.70
N ILE A 81 1.33 -7.80 13.05
CA ILE A 81 0.25 -6.94 13.54
C ILE A 81 -0.78 -6.78 12.43
N GLN A 82 -2.02 -7.10 12.71
CA GLN A 82 -3.13 -6.88 11.79
C GLN A 82 -3.86 -5.59 12.12
N VAL A 83 -4.04 -4.73 11.13
CA VAL A 83 -4.79 -3.47 11.21
C VAL A 83 -5.83 -3.46 10.08
N GLY A 84 -7.03 -3.89 10.39
CA GLY A 84 -8.07 -4.09 9.38
C GLY A 84 -7.66 -5.13 8.33
N ARG A 85 -7.63 -4.72 7.05
CA ARG A 85 -7.18 -5.56 5.93
C ARG A 85 -5.67 -5.53 5.69
N PHE A 86 -4.97 -4.65 6.38
CA PHE A 86 -3.53 -4.55 6.31
C PHE A 86 -2.87 -5.42 7.36
N ARG A 87 -1.75 -5.99 7.02
CA ARG A 87 -0.95 -6.76 7.95
C ARG A 87 0.50 -6.28 7.89
N LEU A 88 1.02 -5.89 9.03
CA LEU A 88 2.40 -5.50 9.22
C LEU A 88 3.16 -6.72 9.73
N ARG A 89 4.08 -7.23 8.93
CA ARG A 89 4.89 -8.39 9.24
C ARG A 89 6.35 -8.06 8.99
N GLU A 90 7.25 -8.51 9.86
CA GLU A 90 8.68 -8.39 9.61
C GLU A 90 9.08 -9.05 8.30
N GLY A 91 9.91 -8.38 7.53
CA GLY A 91 10.27 -8.78 6.16
C GLY A 91 9.24 -8.43 5.09
N GLY A 92 8.02 -8.04 5.49
CA GLY A 92 6.94 -7.60 4.62
C GLY A 92 7.05 -6.14 4.22
N GLU A 93 6.01 -5.66 3.53
CA GLU A 93 5.87 -4.30 3.01
C GLU A 93 4.68 -3.61 3.68
N ILE A 94 4.83 -2.33 4.06
CA ILE A 94 3.70 -1.51 4.51
C ILE A 94 2.74 -1.31 3.33
N GLY A 95 1.44 -1.49 3.59
CA GLY A 95 0.41 -1.41 2.55
C GLY A 95 0.11 -2.75 1.89
N THR A 96 0.67 -3.85 2.39
CA THR A 96 0.29 -5.19 1.96
C THR A 96 -1.09 -5.54 2.51
N VAL A 97 -1.96 -5.98 1.61
CA VAL A 97 -3.33 -6.42 1.91
C VAL A 97 -3.37 -7.93 1.97
N TYR A 98 -4.04 -8.44 2.97
CA TYR A 98 -4.26 -9.87 3.19
C TYR A 98 -5.76 -10.17 3.25
N ALA A 99 -6.11 -11.38 2.89
CA ALA A 99 -7.45 -11.94 3.09
C ALA A 99 -7.35 -13.27 3.84
N ASN A 100 -8.38 -13.55 4.62
CA ASN A 100 -8.49 -14.79 5.38
C ASN A 100 -9.34 -15.83 4.64
N GLU A 101 -10.19 -15.35 3.72
CA GLU A 101 -11.15 -16.17 3.00
C GLU A 101 -11.05 -15.92 1.50
N TRP A 102 -11.41 -16.90 0.73
CA TRP A 102 -11.44 -16.86 -0.73
C TRP A 102 -12.78 -17.39 -1.22
N LEU A 103 -13.38 -16.72 -2.20
CA LEU A 103 -14.58 -17.24 -2.84
C LEU A 103 -14.20 -18.49 -3.65
N LYS A 104 -14.88 -19.61 -3.40
CA LYS A 104 -14.65 -20.85 -4.14
C LYS A 104 -15.25 -20.72 -5.53
N ARG A 105 -14.49 -21.15 -6.54
CA ARG A 105 -14.91 -21.16 -7.94
C ARG A 105 -14.94 -22.58 -8.50
N ASP A 106 -15.89 -22.79 -9.40
CA ASP A 106 -15.90 -23.93 -10.32
C ASP A 106 -15.89 -23.36 -11.75
N GLY A 107 -14.74 -23.44 -12.41
CA GLY A 107 -14.48 -22.72 -13.66
C GLY A 107 -14.57 -21.22 -13.46
N ASP A 108 -15.41 -20.55 -14.26
CA ASP A 108 -15.60 -19.10 -14.19
C ASP A 108 -16.71 -18.66 -13.21
N ASN A 109 -17.46 -19.60 -12.64
CA ASN A 109 -18.57 -19.34 -11.74
C ASN A 109 -18.18 -19.45 -10.28
N TYR A 110 -18.79 -18.63 -9.43
CA TYR A 110 -18.72 -18.80 -7.97
C TYR A 110 -19.67 -19.93 -7.55
N ILE A 111 -19.25 -20.73 -6.58
CA ILE A 111 -20.08 -21.77 -6.01
C ILE A 111 -20.96 -21.14 -4.94
N ASP A 112 -22.27 -21.16 -5.14
CA ASP A 112 -23.25 -20.80 -4.13
C ASP A 112 -23.54 -22.04 -3.24
N TYR A 113 -23.36 -21.87 -1.94
CA TYR A 113 -23.70 -22.91 -0.97
C TYR A 113 -25.20 -22.92 -0.65
N GLN A 114 -25.78 -21.74 -0.58
CA GLN A 114 -27.22 -21.49 -0.44
C GLN A 114 -27.58 -20.26 -1.27
N PRO A 115 -28.83 -20.10 -1.70
CA PRO A 115 -29.26 -18.92 -2.41
C PRO A 115 -28.86 -17.64 -1.67
N GLY A 116 -27.96 -16.85 -2.27
CA GLY A 116 -27.43 -15.61 -1.72
C GLY A 116 -26.20 -15.74 -0.78
N GLN A 117 -25.64 -16.93 -0.62
CA GLN A 117 -24.41 -17.13 0.15
C GLN A 117 -23.35 -17.83 -0.71
N ALA A 118 -22.32 -17.09 -1.07
CA ALA A 118 -21.16 -17.65 -1.76
C ALA A 118 -20.36 -18.56 -0.79
N LEU A 119 -19.93 -19.72 -1.28
CA LEU A 119 -19.08 -20.61 -0.53
C LEU A 119 -17.68 -20.01 -0.40
N THR A 120 -17.25 -19.77 0.82
CA THR A 120 -15.89 -19.31 1.13
C THR A 120 -15.01 -20.47 1.59
N THR A 121 -13.73 -20.41 1.31
CA THR A 121 -12.73 -21.30 1.89
C THR A 121 -12.00 -20.55 2.97
N GLU A 122 -12.13 -20.99 4.22
CA GLU A 122 -11.27 -20.48 5.28
C GLU A 122 -9.85 -21.00 5.11
N THR A 123 -8.88 -20.11 5.30
CA THR A 123 -7.47 -20.48 5.31
C THR A 123 -6.94 -20.41 6.74
N THR A 124 -6.11 -21.38 7.12
CA THR A 124 -5.46 -21.40 8.44
C THR A 124 -4.48 -20.24 8.64
N SER A 125 -4.08 -19.59 7.56
CA SER A 125 -3.25 -18.38 7.58
C SER A 125 -3.68 -17.43 6.48
N PRO A 126 -3.68 -16.11 6.76
CA PRO A 126 -3.99 -15.10 5.76
C PRO A 126 -3.05 -15.18 4.56
N TYR A 127 -3.61 -15.10 3.37
CA TYR A 127 -2.82 -15.04 2.14
C TYR A 127 -2.71 -13.61 1.62
N LYS A 128 -1.57 -13.32 1.01
CA LYS A 128 -1.24 -12.02 0.47
C LYS A 128 -1.97 -11.77 -0.84
N LEU A 129 -2.83 -10.74 -0.88
CA LEU A 129 -3.48 -10.27 -2.11
C LEU A 129 -2.55 -9.40 -2.95
N GLY A 130 -1.79 -8.52 -2.32
CA GLY A 130 -0.90 -7.59 -2.98
C GLY A 130 -0.59 -6.38 -2.11
N SER A 131 0.02 -5.36 -2.69
CA SER A 131 0.29 -4.08 -2.05
C SER A 131 -0.53 -2.98 -2.70
N VAL A 132 -1.02 -2.03 -1.92
CA VAL A 132 -1.66 -0.81 -2.44
C VAL A 132 -0.64 0.15 -3.04
N ASN A 133 0.63 -0.04 -2.75
CA ASN A 133 1.71 0.79 -3.26
C ASN A 133 2.01 0.43 -4.72
N PRO A 134 2.04 1.40 -5.64
CA PRO A 134 2.45 1.15 -7.01
C PRO A 134 3.94 0.81 -7.06
N LYS A 135 4.33 -0.01 -8.03
CA LYS A 135 5.73 -0.32 -8.31
C LYS A 135 6.44 0.85 -8.94
N TRP A 136 5.73 1.58 -9.83
CA TRP A 136 6.21 2.76 -10.51
C TRP A 136 5.16 3.85 -10.54
N ASN A 137 5.61 5.10 -10.36
CA ASN A 137 4.85 6.29 -10.71
C ASN A 137 5.59 6.97 -11.86
N LEU A 138 4.87 7.23 -12.93
CA LEU A 138 5.39 7.88 -14.13
C LEU A 138 4.67 9.19 -14.34
N GLY A 139 5.41 10.19 -14.77
CA GLY A 139 4.89 11.48 -15.21
C GLY A 139 5.52 11.86 -16.53
N TRP A 140 4.73 12.38 -17.47
CA TRP A 140 5.24 12.90 -18.73
C TRP A 140 4.54 14.20 -19.05
N GLN A 141 5.28 15.28 -18.94
CA GLN A 141 4.82 16.64 -19.19
C GLN A 141 5.31 17.12 -20.57
N HIS A 142 4.43 17.78 -21.28
CA HIS A 142 4.74 18.47 -22.54
C HIS A 142 4.30 19.91 -22.45
N GLY A 143 5.14 20.82 -22.90
CA GLY A 143 4.84 22.23 -23.07
C GLY A 143 5.04 22.63 -24.53
N PHE A 144 4.04 23.26 -25.09
CA PHE A 144 4.08 23.81 -26.45
C PHE A 144 3.77 25.30 -26.39
N SER A 145 4.57 26.10 -27.01
CA SER A 145 4.35 27.55 -27.14
C SER A 145 4.58 28.01 -28.56
N TYR A 146 3.60 28.72 -29.13
CA TYR A 146 3.68 29.26 -30.47
C TYR A 146 2.90 30.58 -30.57
N LYS A 147 3.62 31.67 -30.94
CA LYS A 147 3.02 33.00 -31.17
C LYS A 147 2.00 33.44 -30.12
N GLY A 148 2.32 33.25 -28.82
CA GLY A 148 1.47 33.65 -27.74
C GLY A 148 0.44 32.57 -27.26
N PHE A 149 0.28 31.48 -28.01
CA PHE A 149 -0.49 30.33 -27.59
C PHE A 149 0.40 29.37 -26.77
N ASN A 150 -0.12 28.90 -25.62
CA ASN A 150 0.56 27.96 -24.76
C ASN A 150 -0.35 26.76 -24.48
N LEU A 151 0.18 25.56 -24.68
CA LEU A 151 -0.49 24.30 -24.36
C LEU A 151 0.42 23.48 -23.45
N ASN A 152 -0.11 23.06 -22.30
CA ASN A 152 0.59 22.15 -21.40
C ASN A 152 -0.24 20.88 -21.23
N LEU A 153 0.41 19.73 -21.43
CA LEU A 153 -0.18 18.42 -21.25
C LEU A 153 0.61 17.66 -20.20
N LEU A 154 -0.08 17.03 -19.28
CA LEU A 154 0.53 16.16 -18.27
C LEU A 154 -0.14 14.79 -18.32
N PHE A 155 0.66 13.77 -18.55
CA PHE A 155 0.26 12.38 -18.45
C PHE A 155 0.86 11.79 -17.18
N THR A 156 0.06 11.08 -16.40
CA THR A 156 0.52 10.36 -15.23
C THR A 156 0.08 8.91 -15.30
N ALA A 157 0.95 8.00 -14.86
CA ALA A 157 0.62 6.59 -14.78
C ALA A 157 1.14 6.00 -13.47
N ARG A 158 0.32 5.13 -12.87
CA ARG A 158 0.72 4.30 -11.73
C ARG A 158 0.71 2.86 -12.18
N ILE A 159 1.87 2.20 -12.12
CA ILE A 159 2.04 0.82 -12.56
C ILE A 159 2.15 -0.10 -11.35
N GLY A 160 1.29 -1.10 -11.32
CA GLY A 160 1.16 -2.01 -10.17
C GLY A 160 0.36 -1.37 -9.03
N GLY A 161 0.31 -2.10 -7.93
CA GLY A 161 -0.60 -1.81 -6.83
C GLY A 161 -1.98 -2.42 -7.04
N ILE A 162 -2.67 -2.69 -5.94
CA ILE A 162 -4.05 -3.16 -5.92
C ILE A 162 -4.97 -2.04 -5.45
N VAL A 163 -6.19 -2.04 -5.96
CA VAL A 163 -7.24 -1.11 -5.53
C VAL A 163 -8.36 -1.91 -4.89
N ILE A 164 -8.81 -1.46 -3.73
CA ILE A 164 -9.95 -2.04 -3.03
C ILE A 164 -11.19 -1.25 -3.47
N SER A 165 -12.07 -1.88 -4.24
CA SER A 165 -13.34 -1.28 -4.64
C SER A 165 -14.39 -1.54 -3.57
N LYS A 166 -14.76 -0.49 -2.83
CA LYS A 166 -15.87 -0.57 -1.88
C LYS A 166 -17.23 -0.58 -2.60
N THR A 167 -17.32 0.10 -3.74
CA THR A 167 -18.56 0.15 -4.53
C THR A 167 -18.91 -1.23 -5.06
N GLN A 168 -17.93 -1.96 -5.60
CA GLN A 168 -18.15 -3.33 -6.07
C GLN A 168 -18.64 -4.23 -4.93
N ALA A 169 -17.99 -4.14 -3.77
CA ALA A 169 -18.35 -4.94 -2.59
C ALA A 169 -19.72 -4.59 -1.98
N MET A 170 -20.36 -3.52 -2.41
CA MET A 170 -21.72 -3.12 -1.99
C MET A 170 -22.78 -3.51 -3.02
N LEU A 171 -22.37 -3.80 -4.25
CA LEU A 171 -23.28 -4.13 -5.37
C LEU A 171 -23.36 -5.65 -5.61
N ASP A 172 -22.40 -6.41 -5.11
CA ASP A 172 -22.36 -7.89 -5.13
C ASP A 172 -22.98 -8.47 -3.85
#